data_28c8ae022e1e7c0296f244b88cf868c9
#
_entry.id   28c8ae022e1e7c0296f244b88cf868c9
#
_cell.length_a   1.000
_cell.length_b   1.000
_cell.length_c   1.000
_cell.angle_alpha   90.00
_cell.angle_beta   90.00
_cell.angle_gamma   90.00
#
_symmetry.space_group_name_H-M   'P 1'
#
loop_
_entity.id
_entity.type
_entity.pdbx_description
1 polymer ?
#
loop_
_entity_poly.entity_id
_entity_poly.type
_entity_poly.pdbx_seq_one_letter_code
_entity_poly.pdbx_strand_id
1 'polypeptide(L)'
;ILCEAAGFDTILIETVGVGQSETTVSKLVDFFLLLILAGAGDELQGIKRGIMELAHVIAITKADSDNIIQAKKAALEYKHAIHLFPPMENGWIPQINTCSAIENTGVLEIQKNISKFNRHMISNGWKEKNRKEQAKYWLHYTIKEEFGKQRYNSLLSEGQLKVMEEELL
;
A
#
# COMPACT_ATOMS: atom_id res chain seq x y z
N ILE A 1 -4.87 14.09 2.97
CA ILE A 1 -5.95 15.07 3.24
C ILE A 1 -5.51 16.48 2.82
N LEU A 2 -4.49 17.12 3.46
CA LEU A 2 -4.09 18.51 3.12
C LEU A 2 -3.67 18.66 1.65
N CYS A 3 -2.88 17.75 1.12
CA CYS A 3 -2.47 17.78 -0.28
C CYS A 3 -3.67 17.60 -1.25
N GLU A 4 -4.60 16.75 -0.91
CA GLU A 4 -5.84 16.57 -1.67
C GLU A 4 -6.71 17.83 -1.62
N ALA A 5 -6.86 18.44 -0.44
CA ALA A 5 -7.58 19.69 -0.29
C ALA A 5 -6.91 20.84 -1.05
N ALA A 6 -5.59 20.79 -1.24
CA ALA A 6 -4.84 21.74 -2.07
C ALA A 6 -4.94 21.46 -3.57
N GLY A 7 -5.66 20.40 -3.98
CA GLY A 7 -5.94 20.09 -5.38
C GLY A 7 -4.88 19.25 -6.10
N PHE A 8 -4.02 18.53 -5.36
CA PHE A 8 -3.08 17.60 -5.99
C PHE A 8 -3.78 16.30 -6.41
N ASP A 9 -3.67 15.95 -7.70
CA ASP A 9 -4.24 14.72 -8.27
C ASP A 9 -3.45 13.47 -7.90
N THR A 10 -2.15 13.61 -7.63
CA THR A 10 -1.24 12.53 -7.29
C THR A 10 -0.36 12.90 -6.11
N ILE A 11 -0.37 12.08 -5.08
CA ILE A 11 0.40 12.27 -3.87
C ILE A 11 1.24 11.02 -3.64
N LEU A 12 2.56 11.18 -3.58
CA LEU A 12 3.49 10.11 -3.27
C LEU A 12 3.91 10.20 -1.81
N ILE A 13 3.74 9.10 -1.07
CA ILE A 13 4.17 8.96 0.30
C ILE A 13 5.30 7.95 0.33
N GLU A 14 6.50 8.39 0.67
CA GLU A 14 7.66 7.54 0.83
C GLU A 14 7.90 7.24 2.31
N THR A 15 8.20 5.97 2.61
CA THR A 15 8.62 5.54 3.95
C THR A 15 10.08 5.11 3.93
N VAL A 16 10.81 5.43 4.99
CA VAL A 16 12.22 5.05 5.15
C VAL A 16 12.30 3.69 5.85
N GLY A 17 12.77 2.70 5.12
CA GLY A 17 12.98 1.34 5.64
C GLY A 17 11.70 0.55 5.87
N VAL A 18 11.88 -0.69 6.33
CA VAL A 18 10.79 -1.59 6.74
C VAL A 18 10.68 -1.56 8.26
N GLY A 19 9.84 -0.70 8.79
CA GLY A 19 9.47 -0.60 10.20
C GLY A 19 8.02 -1.03 10.42
N GLN A 20 7.38 -0.61 11.49
CA GLN A 20 5.94 -0.88 11.71
C GLN A 20 5.01 0.17 11.07
N SER A 21 5.59 1.15 10.38
CA SER A 21 4.87 2.25 9.73
C SER A 21 4.16 1.85 8.44
N GLU A 22 4.56 0.74 7.81
CA GLU A 22 4.01 0.31 6.50
C GLU A 22 2.54 -0.06 6.60
N THR A 23 2.13 -0.70 7.70
CA THR A 23 0.72 -1.03 7.93
C THR A 23 -0.12 0.22 8.16
N THR A 24 0.45 1.26 8.78
CA THR A 24 -0.20 2.55 8.95
C THR A 24 -0.31 3.28 7.62
N VAL A 25 0.76 3.28 6.82
CA VAL A 25 0.76 3.91 5.48
C VAL A 25 -0.24 3.24 4.54
N SER A 26 -0.41 1.92 4.60
CA SER A 26 -1.42 1.23 3.78
C SER A 26 -2.85 1.72 4.05
N LYS A 27 -3.10 2.29 5.25
CA LYS A 27 -4.38 2.91 5.61
C LYS A 27 -4.50 4.39 5.19
N LEU A 28 -3.45 4.94 4.57
CA LEU A 28 -3.42 6.32 4.06
C LEU A 28 -3.55 6.39 2.54
N VAL A 29 -3.13 5.33 1.84
CA VAL A 29 -2.94 5.36 0.39
C VAL A 29 -3.99 4.54 -0.34
N ASP A 30 -4.31 4.95 -1.56
CA ASP A 30 -5.17 4.17 -2.45
C ASP A 30 -4.41 3.02 -3.09
N PHE A 31 -3.10 3.20 -3.28
CA PHE A 31 -2.23 2.26 -3.96
C PHE A 31 -0.93 2.05 -3.18
N PHE A 32 -0.55 0.80 -2.94
CA PHE A 32 0.68 0.47 -2.22
C PHE A 32 1.69 -0.17 -3.19
N LEU A 33 2.81 0.54 -3.42
CA LEU A 33 3.94 0.08 -4.21
C LEU A 33 5.07 -0.35 -3.27
N LEU A 34 5.44 -1.61 -3.33
CA LEU A 34 6.59 -2.13 -2.60
C LEU A 34 7.82 -2.15 -3.51
N LEU A 35 8.86 -1.43 -3.10
CA LEU A 35 10.15 -1.40 -3.80
C LEU A 35 11.11 -2.37 -3.13
N ILE A 36 11.74 -3.24 -3.92
CA ILE A 36 12.68 -4.26 -3.46
C ILE A 36 13.98 -4.14 -4.25
N LEU A 37 15.10 -4.29 -3.57
CA LEU A 37 16.41 -4.37 -4.20
C LEU A 37 16.80 -5.84 -4.33
N ALA A 38 17.03 -6.32 -5.54
CA ALA A 38 17.56 -7.67 -5.77
C ALA A 38 19.01 -7.78 -5.31
N GLY A 39 19.38 -8.93 -4.74
CA GLY A 39 20.76 -9.21 -4.31
C GLY A 39 21.15 -8.63 -2.93
N ALA A 40 20.19 -8.12 -2.16
CA ALA A 40 20.46 -7.54 -0.84
C ALA A 40 20.59 -8.58 0.31
N GLY A 41 20.64 -9.88 -0.01
CA GLY A 41 20.70 -10.98 0.95
C GLY A 41 19.53 -11.96 0.82
N ASP A 42 19.18 -12.65 1.88
CA ASP A 42 18.09 -13.65 1.89
C ASP A 42 16.71 -12.94 1.77
N GLU A 43 16.39 -12.56 0.52
CA GLU A 43 15.41 -11.55 0.14
C GLU A 43 14.01 -11.90 0.63
N LEU A 44 13.63 -13.17 0.54
CA LEU A 44 12.31 -13.65 1.00
C LEU A 44 12.22 -13.76 2.52
N GLN A 45 13.33 -13.99 3.22
CA GLN A 45 13.33 -14.08 4.70
C GLN A 45 13.40 -12.72 5.36
N GLY A 46 14.02 -11.71 4.73
CA GLY A 46 14.12 -10.35 5.26
C GLY A 46 12.84 -9.53 5.13
N ILE A 47 11.99 -9.85 4.16
CA ILE A 47 10.75 -9.13 3.93
C ILE A 47 9.62 -9.81 4.71
N LYS A 48 9.09 -9.08 5.67
CA LYS A 48 7.95 -9.56 6.46
C LYS A 48 6.78 -9.88 5.53
N ARG A 49 6.28 -11.12 5.60
CA ARG A 49 5.13 -11.60 4.82
C ARG A 49 3.97 -10.58 4.80
N GLY A 50 3.68 -9.95 5.93
CA GLY A 50 2.59 -8.98 6.06
C GLY A 50 2.70 -7.76 5.13
N ILE A 51 3.91 -7.28 4.82
CA ILE A 51 4.04 -6.14 3.89
C ILE A 51 3.80 -6.56 2.44
N MET A 52 4.16 -7.78 2.07
CA MET A 52 3.91 -8.30 0.74
C MET A 52 2.40 -8.49 0.48
N GLU A 53 1.64 -8.87 1.51
CA GLU A 53 0.19 -9.02 1.45
C GLU A 53 -0.54 -7.68 1.23
N LEU A 54 0.10 -6.54 1.57
CA LEU A 54 -0.44 -5.19 1.35
C LEU A 54 -0.12 -4.64 -0.05
N ALA A 55 0.87 -5.20 -0.73
CA ALA A 55 1.39 -4.64 -1.97
C ALA A 55 0.47 -4.90 -3.17
N HIS A 56 0.08 -3.84 -3.85
CA HIS A 56 -0.65 -3.93 -5.13
C HIS A 56 0.30 -4.14 -6.32
N VAL A 57 1.52 -3.61 -6.22
CA VAL A 57 2.63 -3.89 -7.13
C VAL A 57 3.90 -4.06 -6.31
N ILE A 58 4.72 -5.04 -6.67
CA ILE A 58 6.08 -5.21 -6.18
C ILE A 58 7.02 -4.89 -7.35
N ALA A 59 7.89 -3.91 -7.16
CA ALA A 59 8.88 -3.53 -8.14
C ALA A 59 10.29 -3.88 -7.66
N ILE A 60 10.95 -4.76 -8.40
CA ILE A 60 12.35 -5.11 -8.18
C ILE A 60 13.18 -4.03 -8.85
N THR A 61 13.81 -3.19 -8.05
CA THR A 61 14.58 -2.02 -8.49
C THR A 61 16.01 -2.36 -8.87
N LYS A 62 16.70 -1.42 -9.49
CA LYS A 62 18.09 -1.56 -9.97
C LYS A 62 18.28 -2.79 -10.86
N ALA A 63 17.30 -3.06 -11.73
CA ALA A 63 17.34 -4.14 -12.70
C ALA A 63 18.14 -3.74 -13.94
N ASP A 64 19.38 -3.33 -13.73
CA ASP A 64 20.34 -2.88 -14.75
C ASP A 64 21.72 -3.51 -14.56
N SER A 65 22.60 -3.32 -15.54
CA SER A 65 23.98 -3.79 -15.53
C SER A 65 24.09 -5.26 -15.08
N ASP A 66 24.97 -5.56 -14.17
CA ASP A 66 25.22 -6.93 -13.66
C ASP A 66 24.06 -7.47 -12.80
N ASN A 67 23.12 -6.60 -12.37
CA ASN A 67 22.02 -7.00 -11.49
C ASN A 67 20.77 -7.49 -12.23
N ILE A 68 20.73 -7.42 -13.57
CA ILE A 68 19.56 -7.82 -14.38
C ILE A 68 19.14 -9.27 -14.09
N ILE A 69 20.11 -10.18 -14.01
CA ILE A 69 19.85 -11.62 -13.80
C ILE A 69 19.26 -11.84 -12.40
N GLN A 70 19.84 -11.22 -11.39
CA GLN A 70 19.37 -11.30 -10.02
C GLN A 70 17.95 -10.70 -9.87
N ALA A 71 17.71 -9.55 -10.48
CA ALA A 71 16.40 -8.91 -10.47
C ALA A 71 15.32 -9.79 -11.12
N LYS A 72 15.61 -10.43 -12.25
CA LYS A 72 14.68 -11.37 -12.91
C LYS A 72 14.42 -12.61 -12.05
N LYS A 73 15.44 -13.14 -11.40
CA LYS A 73 15.32 -14.28 -10.49
C LYS A 73 14.43 -13.91 -9.30
N ALA A 74 14.71 -12.80 -8.64
CA ALA A 74 13.92 -12.30 -7.54
C ALA A 74 12.44 -12.08 -7.97
N ALA A 75 12.19 -11.46 -9.12
CA ALA A 75 10.84 -11.25 -9.64
C ALA A 75 10.08 -12.57 -9.81
N LEU A 76 10.74 -13.64 -10.25
CA LEU A 76 10.12 -14.96 -10.37
C LEU A 76 9.80 -15.58 -9.00
N GLU A 77 10.71 -15.47 -8.04
CA GLU A 77 10.51 -15.94 -6.67
C GLU A 77 9.34 -15.23 -5.99
N TYR A 78 9.27 -13.90 -6.07
CA TYR A 78 8.13 -13.13 -5.56
C TYR A 78 6.82 -13.48 -6.26
N LYS A 79 6.85 -13.76 -7.56
CA LYS A 79 5.68 -14.18 -8.31
C LYS A 79 5.13 -15.51 -7.79
N HIS A 80 6.01 -16.47 -7.50
CA HIS A 80 5.61 -17.73 -6.89
C HIS A 80 5.08 -17.54 -5.46
N ALA A 81 5.74 -16.70 -4.65
CA ALA A 81 5.33 -16.44 -3.28
C ALA A 81 3.93 -15.80 -3.19
N ILE A 82 3.60 -14.86 -4.08
CA ILE A 82 2.28 -14.21 -4.09
C ILE A 82 1.14 -15.20 -4.37
N HIS A 83 1.36 -16.21 -5.19
CA HIS A 83 0.35 -17.25 -5.45
C HIS A 83 -0.02 -18.07 -4.20
N LEU A 84 0.78 -18.02 -3.15
CA LEU A 84 0.48 -18.68 -1.88
C LEU A 84 -0.35 -17.81 -0.93
N PHE A 85 -0.59 -16.54 -1.26
CA PHE A 85 -1.39 -15.65 -0.45
C PHE A 85 -2.88 -15.75 -0.79
N PRO A 86 -3.76 -15.49 0.17
CA PRO A 86 -5.17 -15.39 -0.12
C PRO A 86 -5.43 -14.26 -1.13
N PRO A 87 -6.47 -14.39 -1.97
CA PRO A 87 -6.88 -13.29 -2.86
C PRO A 87 -7.15 -12.01 -2.08
N MET A 88 -6.76 -10.87 -2.62
CA MET A 88 -7.12 -9.59 -2.04
C MET A 88 -8.65 -9.39 -2.08
N GLU A 89 -9.22 -8.84 -1.02
CA GLU A 89 -10.66 -8.57 -0.92
C GLU A 89 -11.19 -7.68 -2.06
N ASN A 90 -10.34 -6.81 -2.60
CA ASN A 90 -10.66 -5.93 -3.72
C ASN A 90 -10.64 -6.65 -5.09
N GLY A 91 -10.31 -7.94 -5.12
CA GLY A 91 -10.19 -8.72 -6.35
C GLY A 91 -8.96 -8.42 -7.20
N TRP A 92 -8.03 -7.59 -6.71
CA TRP A 92 -6.78 -7.31 -7.42
C TRP A 92 -5.78 -8.45 -7.23
N ILE A 93 -5.06 -8.75 -8.31
CA ILE A 93 -3.93 -9.68 -8.27
C ILE A 93 -2.64 -8.85 -8.31
N PRO A 94 -1.79 -8.89 -7.26
CA PRO A 94 -0.55 -8.13 -7.22
C PRO A 94 0.33 -8.37 -8.44
N GLN A 95 0.90 -7.30 -8.99
CA GLN A 95 1.76 -7.37 -10.16
C GLN A 95 3.23 -7.28 -9.73
N ILE A 96 4.11 -8.02 -10.40
CA ILE A 96 5.54 -8.01 -10.15
C ILE A 96 6.26 -7.49 -11.39
N ASN A 97 7.06 -6.45 -11.20
CA ASN A 97 7.82 -5.81 -12.25
C ASN A 97 9.29 -5.68 -11.86
N THR A 98 10.16 -5.67 -12.84
CA THR A 98 11.54 -5.20 -12.68
C THR A 98 11.65 -3.79 -13.23
N CYS A 99 12.45 -2.93 -12.62
CA CYS A 99 12.69 -1.59 -13.13
C CYS A 99 14.10 -1.08 -12.85
N SER A 100 14.56 -0.18 -13.70
CA SER A 100 15.78 0.60 -13.51
C SER A 100 15.47 2.08 -13.72
N ALA A 101 15.82 2.90 -12.73
CA ALA A 101 15.73 4.34 -12.85
C ALA A 101 16.84 4.90 -13.75
N ILE A 102 18.03 4.26 -13.75
CA ILE A 102 19.19 4.70 -14.55
C ILE A 102 18.92 4.47 -16.04
N GLU A 103 18.45 3.27 -16.39
CA GLU A 103 18.13 2.92 -17.78
C GLU A 103 16.71 3.32 -18.21
N ASN A 104 15.94 3.89 -17.30
CA ASN A 104 14.53 4.25 -17.51
C ASN A 104 13.68 3.09 -18.07
N THR A 105 13.98 1.86 -17.62
CA THR A 105 13.27 0.64 -18.01
C THR A 105 12.29 0.20 -16.94
N GLY A 106 11.13 -0.36 -17.33
CA GLY A 106 10.10 -0.88 -16.42
C GLY A 106 9.24 0.17 -15.71
N VAL A 107 9.64 1.44 -15.64
CA VAL A 107 8.91 2.51 -14.94
C VAL A 107 7.54 2.75 -15.56
N LEU A 108 7.45 2.80 -16.89
CA LEU A 108 6.18 2.95 -17.61
C LEU A 108 5.21 1.78 -17.34
N GLU A 109 5.73 0.58 -17.15
CA GLU A 109 4.88 -0.58 -16.86
C GLU A 109 4.29 -0.49 -15.44
N ILE A 110 5.07 0.01 -14.47
CA ILE A 110 4.57 0.31 -13.13
C ILE A 110 3.45 1.36 -13.19
N GLN A 111 3.65 2.44 -13.94
CA GLN A 111 2.63 3.48 -14.14
C GLN A 111 1.35 2.93 -14.78
N LYS A 112 1.48 2.05 -15.78
CA LYS A 112 0.33 1.36 -16.38
C LYS A 112 -0.41 0.49 -15.37
N ASN A 113 0.31 -0.20 -14.48
CA ASN A 113 -0.29 -1.04 -13.44
C ASN A 113 -1.02 -0.18 -12.40
N ILE A 114 -0.49 0.98 -12.01
CA ILE A 114 -1.19 1.94 -11.16
C ILE A 114 -2.51 2.38 -11.83
N SER A 115 -2.45 2.72 -13.11
CA SER A 115 -3.63 3.14 -13.88
C SER A 115 -4.67 2.03 -14.04
N LYS A 116 -4.23 0.77 -14.24
CA LYS A 116 -5.10 -0.41 -14.30
C LYS A 116 -5.77 -0.67 -12.96
N PHE A 117 -4.99 -0.60 -11.87
CA PHE A 117 -5.49 -0.75 -10.52
C PHE A 117 -6.57 0.29 -10.21
N ASN A 118 -6.29 1.57 -10.44
CA ASN A 118 -7.25 2.63 -10.15
C ASN A 118 -8.57 2.44 -10.92
N ARG A 119 -8.50 2.07 -12.21
CA ARG A 119 -9.70 1.77 -13.01
C ARG A 119 -10.47 0.58 -12.44
N HIS A 120 -9.78 -0.49 -12.03
CA HIS A 120 -10.39 -1.67 -11.43
C HIS A 120 -11.10 -1.31 -10.12
N MET A 121 -10.46 -0.52 -9.25
CA MET A 121 -11.03 -0.09 -7.97
C MET A 121 -12.25 0.83 -8.13
N ILE A 122 -12.26 1.66 -9.17
CA ILE A 122 -13.42 2.49 -9.50
C ILE A 122 -14.56 1.62 -10.03
N SER A 123 -14.27 0.70 -10.96
CA SER A 123 -15.29 -0.10 -11.64
C SER A 123 -16.01 -1.09 -10.71
N ASN A 124 -15.37 -1.54 -9.65
CA ASN A 124 -15.95 -2.48 -8.67
C ASN A 124 -16.46 -1.80 -7.38
N GLY A 125 -16.41 -0.45 -7.32
CA GLY A 125 -16.86 0.33 -6.14
C GLY A 125 -15.91 0.25 -4.93
N TRP A 126 -14.80 -0.46 -5.04
CA TRP A 126 -13.86 -0.62 -3.93
C TRP A 126 -13.22 0.70 -3.50
N LYS A 127 -12.92 1.59 -4.44
CA LYS A 127 -12.28 2.88 -4.14
C LYS A 127 -13.09 3.69 -3.12
N GLU A 128 -14.38 3.80 -3.32
CA GLU A 128 -15.27 4.51 -2.40
C GLU A 128 -15.36 3.82 -1.03
N LYS A 129 -15.54 2.50 -1.04
CA LYS A 129 -15.54 1.69 0.19
C LYS A 129 -14.25 1.87 0.98
N ASN A 130 -13.10 1.76 0.32
CA ASN A 130 -11.78 1.90 0.94
C ASN A 130 -11.57 3.30 1.56
N ARG A 131 -11.99 4.36 0.86
CA ARG A 131 -11.91 5.74 1.37
C ARG A 131 -12.75 5.94 2.63
N LYS A 132 -13.95 5.36 2.69
CA LYS A 132 -14.79 5.38 3.89
C LYS A 132 -14.11 4.65 5.05
N GLU A 133 -13.54 3.47 4.82
CA GLU A 133 -12.81 2.74 5.85
C GLU A 133 -11.54 3.48 6.32
N GLN A 134 -10.83 4.13 5.42
CA GLN A 134 -9.69 4.99 5.76
C GLN A 134 -10.14 6.17 6.64
N ALA A 135 -11.22 6.85 6.28
CA ALA A 135 -11.74 7.97 7.06
C ALA A 135 -12.11 7.54 8.49
N LYS A 136 -12.81 6.41 8.64
CA LYS A 136 -13.11 5.83 9.96
C LYS A 136 -11.84 5.48 10.75
N TYR A 137 -10.90 4.80 10.11
CA TYR A 137 -9.63 4.45 10.75
C TYR A 137 -8.93 5.69 11.32
N TRP A 138 -8.85 6.77 10.55
CA TRP A 138 -8.19 8.00 10.96
C TRP A 138 -8.97 8.75 12.04
N LEU A 139 -10.29 8.76 12.00
CA LEU A 139 -11.11 9.29 13.09
C LEU A 139 -10.78 8.59 14.42
N HIS A 140 -10.82 7.26 14.43
CA HIS A 140 -10.52 6.46 15.61
C HIS A 140 -9.08 6.63 16.09
N TYR A 141 -8.13 6.67 15.16
CA TYR A 141 -6.71 6.87 15.45
C TYR A 141 -6.48 8.25 16.10
N THR A 142 -6.98 9.31 15.50
CA THR A 142 -6.83 10.68 16.00
C THR A 142 -7.44 10.83 17.40
N ILE A 143 -8.64 10.31 17.61
CA ILE A 143 -9.27 10.39 18.94
C ILE A 143 -8.42 9.67 20.01
N LYS A 144 -7.84 8.51 19.68
CA LYS A 144 -6.98 7.77 20.61
C LYS A 144 -5.68 8.51 20.93
N GLU A 145 -5.05 9.11 19.92
CA GLU A 145 -3.77 9.82 20.08
C GLU A 145 -3.95 11.16 20.81
N GLU A 146 -4.98 11.93 20.43
CA GLU A 146 -5.18 13.29 20.98
C GLU A 146 -5.85 13.27 22.34
N PHE A 147 -6.82 12.40 22.59
CA PHE A 147 -7.62 12.39 23.81
C PHE A 147 -7.34 11.21 24.73
N GLY A 148 -6.50 10.28 24.30
CA GLY A 148 -6.10 9.10 25.04
C GLY A 148 -7.14 7.98 25.07
N LYS A 149 -6.67 6.78 25.44
CA LYS A 149 -7.45 5.55 25.40
C LYS A 149 -8.69 5.57 26.30
N GLN A 150 -8.62 6.26 27.44
CA GLN A 150 -9.74 6.35 28.38
C GLN A 150 -10.92 7.11 27.77
N ARG A 151 -10.66 8.29 27.18
CA ARG A 151 -11.70 9.09 26.53
C ARG A 151 -12.27 8.38 25.31
N TYR A 152 -11.43 7.71 24.53
CA TYR A 152 -11.89 6.90 23.40
C TYR A 152 -12.89 5.81 23.86
N ASN A 153 -12.59 5.08 24.92
CA ASN A 153 -13.47 4.04 25.43
C ASN A 153 -14.81 4.60 25.97
N SER A 154 -14.80 5.78 26.57
CA SER A 154 -16.03 6.50 26.98
C SER A 154 -16.91 6.81 25.76
N LEU A 155 -16.36 7.44 24.73
CA LEU A 155 -17.07 7.77 23.49
C LEU A 155 -17.62 6.53 22.79
N LEU A 156 -16.87 5.42 22.83
CA LEU A 156 -17.33 4.14 22.28
C LEU A 156 -18.53 3.58 23.04
N SER A 157 -18.47 3.56 24.39
CA SER A 157 -19.56 3.06 25.23
C SER A 157 -20.82 3.92 25.20
N GLU A 158 -20.67 5.22 24.98
CA GLU A 158 -21.76 6.18 24.84
C GLU A 158 -22.39 6.18 23.43
N GLY A 159 -21.81 5.43 22.47
CA GLY A 159 -22.27 5.39 21.08
C GLY A 159 -21.95 6.64 20.26
N GLN A 160 -21.20 7.60 20.84
CA GLN A 160 -20.87 8.87 20.19
C GLN A 160 -19.92 8.67 19.00
N LEU A 161 -19.02 7.68 19.03
CA LEU A 161 -18.14 7.37 17.90
C LEU A 161 -18.94 6.98 16.65
N LYS A 162 -20.03 6.25 16.81
CA LYS A 162 -20.88 5.87 15.68
C LYS A 162 -21.55 7.08 15.03
N VAL A 163 -22.00 8.03 15.82
CA VAL A 163 -22.56 9.29 15.32
C VAL A 163 -21.50 10.08 14.54
N MET A 164 -20.28 10.20 15.09
CA MET A 164 -19.16 10.87 14.42
C MET A 164 -18.77 10.18 13.10
N GLU A 165 -18.82 8.84 13.03
CA GLU A 165 -18.60 8.09 11.78
C GLU A 165 -19.68 8.40 10.74
N GLU A 166 -20.95 8.47 11.14
CA GLU A 166 -22.06 8.79 10.24
C GLU A 166 -22.00 10.22 9.71
N GLU A 167 -21.53 11.17 10.52
CA GLU A 167 -21.33 12.58 10.09
C GLU A 167 -20.13 12.75 9.15
N LEU A 168 -19.12 11.85 9.23
CA LEU A 168 -17.89 11.92 8.43
C LEU A 168 -18.09 11.35 7.01
N LEU A 169 -19.05 10.46 6.77
CA LEU A 169 -19.23 9.66 5.55
C LEU A 169 -20.34 10.19 4.64
#